data_1277183718982a92f933807fd5d58b4f
#
_entry.id   1277183718982a92f933807fd5d58b4f
#
_cell.length_a   1.000
_cell.length_b   1.000
_cell.length_c   1.000
_cell.angle_alpha   90.00
_cell.angle_beta   90.00
_cell.angle_gamma   90.00
#
_symmetry.space_group_name_H-M   'P 1'
#
loop_
_entity.id
_entity.type
_entity.pdbx_description
1 polymer ?
#
loop_
_entity_poly.entity_id
_entity_poly.type
_entity_poly.pdbx_seq_one_letter_code
_entity_poly.pdbx_strand_id
1 'polypeptide(L)'
;MMEIIKIDVEDERYPQRLLKILNFPTEIYVSGNLELLNAKYTVGIVGARKCTEYGRQVTSEFAKKLSEKGICVVSGMAIGIDGIAHNAAIVEAGKTIAVLGCGLNDMYPPENEWLFHKILEKGGCIISEYPPETEPDNKKFPTRNRIISGLSDADLITFIHRKMSGFSTKY
;
A
#
# COMPACT_ATOMS: atom_id res chain seq x y z
N MET A 1 -0.16 22.40 1.51
CA MET A 1 -1.21 21.57 2.11
C MET A 1 -1.42 20.39 1.18
N MET A 2 -1.48 19.17 1.69
CA MET A 2 -1.71 17.97 0.88
C MET A 2 -3.16 17.97 0.37
N GLU A 3 -3.34 17.82 -0.94
CA GLU A 3 -4.68 17.69 -1.52
C GLU A 3 -5.19 16.26 -1.26
N ILE A 4 -6.38 16.15 -0.67
CA ILE A 4 -7.07 14.88 -0.45
C ILE A 4 -8.37 14.90 -1.22
N ILE A 5 -8.56 13.90 -2.08
CA ILE A 5 -9.74 13.75 -2.92
C ILE A 5 -10.56 12.56 -2.40
N LYS A 6 -11.84 12.78 -2.15
CA LYS A 6 -12.79 11.70 -1.87
C LYS A 6 -13.31 11.13 -3.17
N ILE A 7 -13.28 9.82 -3.31
CA ILE A 7 -13.75 9.07 -4.48
C ILE A 7 -14.71 7.99 -3.98
N ASP A 8 -15.94 7.98 -4.46
CA ASP A 8 -16.93 6.95 -4.16
C ASP A 8 -17.08 5.95 -5.32
N VAL A 9 -17.87 4.92 -5.12
CA VAL A 9 -18.06 3.82 -6.09
C VAL A 9 -18.72 4.25 -7.40
N GLU A 10 -19.37 5.41 -7.45
CA GLU A 10 -20.01 5.94 -8.67
C GLU A 10 -19.03 6.79 -9.48
N ASP A 11 -17.91 7.19 -8.90
CA ASP A 11 -16.86 7.95 -9.58
C ASP A 11 -16.10 7.04 -10.56
N GLU A 12 -15.94 7.47 -11.81
CA GLU A 12 -15.22 6.72 -12.85
C GLU A 12 -13.74 6.42 -12.50
N ARG A 13 -13.15 7.21 -11.59
CA ARG A 13 -11.78 7.03 -11.09
C ARG A 13 -11.69 5.94 -10.04
N TYR A 14 -12.82 5.46 -9.48
CA TYR A 14 -12.82 4.42 -8.46
C TYR A 14 -12.17 3.14 -9.02
N PRO A 15 -11.23 2.51 -8.26
CA PRO A 15 -10.54 1.31 -8.75
C PRO A 15 -11.50 0.13 -8.89
N GLN A 16 -11.80 -0.25 -10.13
CA GLN A 16 -12.75 -1.32 -10.46
C GLN A 16 -12.38 -2.68 -9.84
N ARG A 17 -11.09 -2.89 -9.56
CA ARG A 17 -10.60 -4.09 -8.87
C ARG A 17 -11.18 -4.23 -7.46
N LEU A 18 -11.36 -3.11 -6.74
CA LEU A 18 -11.91 -3.13 -5.38
C LEU A 18 -13.35 -3.62 -5.33
N LEU A 19 -14.16 -3.42 -6.37
CA LEU A 19 -15.53 -3.92 -6.43
C LEU A 19 -15.63 -5.46 -6.38
N LYS A 20 -14.51 -6.16 -6.61
CA LYS A 20 -14.45 -7.63 -6.63
C LYS A 20 -14.16 -8.23 -5.27
N ILE A 21 -13.74 -7.46 -4.29
CA ILE A 21 -13.44 -7.98 -2.96
C ILE A 21 -14.68 -7.96 -2.05
N LEU A 22 -14.70 -8.88 -1.12
CA LEU A 22 -15.73 -8.89 -0.08
C LEU A 22 -15.57 -7.65 0.81
N ASN A 23 -16.69 -6.99 1.15
CA ASN A 23 -16.69 -5.77 1.95
C ASN A 23 -15.80 -4.66 1.38
N PHE A 24 -15.90 -4.43 0.06
CA PHE A 24 -15.16 -3.32 -0.56
C PHE A 24 -15.56 -1.97 0.06
N PRO A 25 -14.62 -1.01 0.17
CA PRO A 25 -14.94 0.33 0.66
C PRO A 25 -15.84 1.05 -0.35
N THR A 26 -16.96 1.62 0.12
CA THR A 26 -17.88 2.40 -0.74
C THR A 26 -17.31 3.77 -1.12
N GLU A 27 -16.32 4.21 -0.39
CA GLU A 27 -15.58 5.46 -0.62
C GLU A 27 -14.13 5.30 -0.20
N ILE A 28 -13.24 6.00 -0.87
CA ILE A 28 -11.81 6.09 -0.55
C ILE A 28 -11.35 7.54 -0.57
N TYR A 29 -10.37 7.83 0.26
CA TYR A 29 -9.67 9.11 0.31
C TYR A 29 -8.29 8.93 -0.31
N VAL A 30 -7.93 9.83 -1.21
CA VAL A 30 -6.75 9.66 -2.08
C VAL A 30 -5.94 10.94 -2.11
N SER A 31 -4.62 10.80 -2.05
CA SER A 31 -3.67 11.88 -2.33
C SER A 31 -2.60 11.39 -3.30
N GLY A 32 -2.18 12.27 -4.21
CA GLY A 32 -1.16 11.98 -5.22
C GLY A 32 -1.73 11.58 -6.57
N ASN A 33 -1.06 10.66 -7.26
CA ASN A 33 -1.38 10.31 -8.64
C ASN A 33 -2.57 9.35 -8.75
N LEU A 34 -3.73 9.87 -9.13
CA LEU A 34 -4.98 9.10 -9.28
C LEU A 34 -4.93 8.05 -10.40
N GLU A 35 -4.09 8.24 -11.43
CA GLU A 35 -3.99 7.28 -12.53
C GLU A 35 -3.51 5.91 -12.06
N LEU A 36 -2.76 5.86 -10.94
CA LEU A 36 -2.27 4.61 -10.38
C LEU A 36 -3.39 3.73 -9.83
N LEU A 37 -4.55 4.29 -9.45
CA LEU A 37 -5.69 3.51 -8.96
C LEU A 37 -6.17 2.46 -9.96
N ASN A 38 -6.02 2.75 -11.24
CA ASN A 38 -6.38 1.87 -12.34
C ASN A 38 -5.15 1.44 -13.17
N ALA A 39 -3.96 1.37 -12.54
CA ALA A 39 -2.74 0.90 -13.18
C ALA A 39 -2.93 -0.49 -13.80
N LYS A 40 -2.38 -0.69 -15.01
CA LYS A 40 -2.59 -1.91 -15.79
C LYS A 40 -2.09 -3.17 -15.08
N TYR A 41 -0.93 -3.07 -14.42
CA TYR A 41 -0.33 -4.17 -13.67
C TYR A 41 0.05 -3.70 -12.27
N THR A 42 -0.33 -4.48 -11.26
CA THR A 42 -0.11 -4.18 -9.87
C THR A 42 0.36 -5.42 -9.11
N VAL A 43 1.29 -5.25 -8.19
CA VAL A 43 1.76 -6.33 -7.30
C VAL A 43 1.74 -5.84 -5.85
N GLY A 44 1.02 -6.57 -4.99
CA GLY A 44 1.03 -6.36 -3.56
C GLY A 44 2.30 -6.92 -2.92
N ILE A 45 2.98 -6.13 -2.10
CA ILE A 45 4.13 -6.59 -1.32
C ILE A 45 3.84 -6.31 0.15
N VAL A 46 3.71 -7.34 0.96
CA VAL A 46 3.48 -7.23 2.40
C VAL A 46 4.40 -8.18 3.16
N GLY A 47 4.73 -7.85 4.40
CA GLY A 47 5.59 -8.73 5.17
C GLY A 47 5.84 -8.28 6.61
N ALA A 48 6.87 -8.85 7.21
CA ALA A 48 7.20 -8.64 8.61
C ALA A 48 7.65 -7.21 8.90
N ARG A 49 7.19 -6.65 10.03
CA ARG A 49 7.68 -5.37 10.57
C ARG A 49 9.15 -5.44 10.98
N LYS A 50 9.57 -6.58 11.53
CA LYS A 50 10.98 -6.91 11.83
C LYS A 50 11.45 -7.92 10.80
N CYS A 51 12.06 -7.46 9.73
CA CYS A 51 12.60 -8.31 8.68
C CYS A 51 14.10 -8.59 8.87
N THR A 52 14.54 -9.73 8.33
CA THR A 52 15.97 -10.06 8.26
C THR A 52 16.66 -9.20 7.20
N GLU A 53 17.99 -9.13 7.22
CA GLU A 53 18.76 -8.45 6.18
C GLU A 53 18.51 -9.09 4.80
N TYR A 54 18.42 -10.40 4.72
CA TYR A 54 18.02 -11.09 3.49
C TYR A 54 16.63 -10.68 3.00
N GLY A 55 15.63 -10.61 3.90
CA GLY A 55 14.29 -10.14 3.55
C GLY A 55 14.28 -8.71 3.03
N ARG A 56 15.10 -7.84 3.63
CA ARG A 56 15.31 -6.45 3.19
C ARG A 56 15.85 -6.39 1.75
N GLN A 57 16.93 -7.11 1.49
CA GLN A 57 17.59 -7.11 0.19
C GLN A 57 16.67 -7.66 -0.91
N VAL A 58 16.06 -8.82 -0.67
CA VAL A 58 15.13 -9.44 -1.65
C VAL A 58 13.94 -8.54 -1.94
N THR A 59 13.33 -7.95 -0.91
CA THR A 59 12.19 -7.03 -1.11
C THR A 59 12.58 -5.81 -1.91
N SER A 60 13.71 -5.19 -1.58
CA SER A 60 14.22 -4.01 -2.28
C SER A 60 14.49 -4.30 -3.75
N GLU A 61 15.22 -5.39 -4.03
CA GLU A 61 15.56 -5.79 -5.41
C GLU A 61 14.30 -6.13 -6.23
N PHE A 62 13.36 -6.86 -5.62
CA PHE A 62 12.13 -7.25 -6.29
C PHE A 62 11.23 -6.06 -6.60
N ALA A 63 10.99 -5.18 -5.62
CA ALA A 63 10.17 -3.99 -5.80
C ALA A 63 10.78 -3.03 -6.85
N LYS A 64 12.11 -2.86 -6.84
CA LYS A 64 12.83 -2.10 -7.87
C LYS A 64 12.61 -2.69 -9.26
N LYS A 65 12.81 -4.00 -9.45
CA LYS A 65 12.61 -4.67 -10.74
C LYS A 65 11.17 -4.59 -11.25
N LEU A 66 10.17 -4.66 -10.37
CA LEU A 66 8.78 -4.45 -10.73
C LEU A 66 8.55 -3.03 -11.25
N SER A 67 9.05 -2.04 -10.51
CA SER A 67 8.94 -0.63 -10.88
C SER A 67 9.62 -0.32 -12.21
N GLU A 68 10.81 -0.84 -12.46
CA GLU A 68 11.54 -0.71 -13.75
C GLU A 68 10.72 -1.25 -14.93
N LYS A 69 9.87 -2.27 -14.70
CA LYS A 69 8.96 -2.84 -15.70
C LYS A 69 7.62 -2.10 -15.80
N GLY A 70 7.46 -1.00 -15.09
CA GLY A 70 6.22 -0.24 -15.08
C GLY A 70 5.08 -0.89 -14.28
N ILE A 71 5.38 -1.87 -13.44
CA ILE A 71 4.41 -2.52 -12.56
C ILE A 71 4.29 -1.69 -11.27
N CYS A 72 3.06 -1.36 -10.90
CA CYS A 72 2.78 -0.59 -9.67
C CYS A 72 2.88 -1.48 -8.44
N VAL A 73 3.69 -1.08 -7.47
CA VAL A 73 3.80 -1.78 -6.18
C VAL A 73 2.73 -1.25 -5.23
N VAL A 74 1.95 -2.15 -4.64
CA VAL A 74 0.92 -1.83 -3.64
C VAL A 74 1.36 -2.37 -2.28
N SER A 75 1.37 -1.54 -1.25
CA SER A 75 1.75 -1.96 0.10
C SER A 75 1.11 -1.10 1.19
N GLY A 76 1.39 -1.41 2.45
CA GLY A 76 0.65 -0.89 3.59
C GLY A 76 1.36 0.19 4.43
N MET A 77 2.47 0.74 3.99
CA MET A 77 3.23 1.76 4.71
C MET A 77 3.79 1.32 6.08
N ALA A 78 3.61 0.06 6.49
CA ALA A 78 4.14 -0.42 7.77
C ALA A 78 5.68 -0.36 7.83
N ILE A 79 6.22 -0.33 9.03
CA ILE A 79 7.67 -0.51 9.26
C ILE A 79 8.09 -1.86 8.68
N GLY A 80 9.31 -1.98 8.17
CA GLY A 80 9.86 -3.22 7.63
C GLY A 80 9.57 -3.41 6.15
N ILE A 81 9.07 -4.57 5.76
CA ILE A 81 8.90 -4.97 4.35
C ILE A 81 8.08 -3.96 3.54
N ASP A 82 6.97 -3.48 4.08
CA ASP A 82 6.10 -2.53 3.39
C ASP A 82 6.84 -1.23 3.03
N GLY A 83 7.50 -0.61 4.01
CA GLY A 83 8.27 0.61 3.79
C GLY A 83 9.44 0.41 2.83
N ILE A 84 10.12 -0.74 2.91
CA ILE A 84 11.22 -1.10 1.99
C ILE A 84 10.69 -1.23 0.56
N ALA A 85 9.55 -1.89 0.37
CA ALA A 85 8.93 -2.07 -0.94
C ALA A 85 8.57 -0.71 -1.57
N HIS A 86 7.93 0.17 -0.82
CA HIS A 86 7.62 1.52 -1.29
C HIS A 86 8.87 2.30 -1.66
N ASN A 87 9.86 2.35 -0.76
CA ASN A 87 11.09 3.10 -1.00
C ASN A 87 11.83 2.62 -2.24
N ALA A 88 11.92 1.30 -2.46
CA ALA A 88 12.57 0.74 -3.64
C ALA A 88 11.78 1.03 -4.93
N ALA A 89 10.45 0.96 -4.89
CA ALA A 89 9.60 1.21 -6.06
C ALA A 89 9.69 2.67 -6.57
N ILE A 90 9.79 3.65 -5.66
CA ILE A 90 9.80 5.07 -6.05
C ILE A 90 11.16 5.58 -6.53
N VAL A 91 12.24 4.82 -6.40
CA VAL A 91 13.58 5.24 -6.86
C VAL A 91 13.59 5.43 -8.37
N GLU A 92 13.00 4.52 -9.13
CA GLU A 92 13.08 4.51 -10.60
C GLU A 92 11.88 5.21 -11.27
N ALA A 93 10.64 4.81 -10.96
CA ALA A 93 9.47 5.22 -11.73
C ALA A 93 8.33 5.84 -10.90
N GLY A 94 8.46 5.91 -9.58
CA GLY A 94 7.42 6.47 -8.70
C GLY A 94 6.11 5.67 -8.63
N LYS A 95 6.05 4.48 -9.20
CA LYS A 95 4.80 3.70 -9.30
C LYS A 95 4.54 2.87 -8.05
N THR A 96 3.99 3.50 -7.03
CA THR A 96 3.55 2.79 -5.83
C THR A 96 2.25 3.39 -5.28
N ILE A 97 1.41 2.52 -4.72
CA ILE A 97 0.20 2.87 -3.98
C ILE A 97 0.39 2.45 -2.53
N ALA A 98 0.38 3.40 -1.61
CA ALA A 98 0.38 3.13 -0.18
C ALA A 98 -1.06 3.12 0.34
N VAL A 99 -1.47 2.02 0.95
CA VAL A 99 -2.79 1.88 1.56
C VAL A 99 -2.67 2.06 3.06
N LEU A 100 -3.33 3.04 3.65
CA LEU A 100 -3.27 3.32 5.08
C LEU A 100 -4.39 2.63 5.85
N GLY A 101 -4.13 2.34 7.13
CA GLY A 101 -5.12 1.87 8.10
C GLY A 101 -5.62 2.99 9.04
N CYS A 102 -5.45 4.25 8.64
CA CYS A 102 -5.89 5.47 9.32
C CYS A 102 -6.21 6.53 8.27
N GLY A 103 -6.65 7.72 8.70
CA GLY A 103 -6.85 8.86 7.81
C GLY A 103 -5.54 9.40 7.23
N LEU A 104 -5.63 10.14 6.12
CA LEU A 104 -4.45 10.65 5.42
C LEU A 104 -3.76 11.82 6.14
N ASN A 105 -4.46 12.50 7.05
CA ASN A 105 -3.87 13.57 7.86
C ASN A 105 -2.97 13.03 8.98
N ASP A 106 -3.06 11.74 9.29
CA ASP A 106 -2.25 11.08 10.30
C ASP A 106 -1.20 10.19 9.61
N MET A 107 0.02 10.73 9.46
CA MET A 107 1.13 10.05 8.77
C MET A 107 1.71 8.93 9.64
N TYR A 108 1.00 7.82 9.70
CA TYR A 108 1.35 6.66 10.51
C TYR A 108 1.92 5.51 9.68
N PRO A 109 3.00 4.83 10.12
CA PRO A 109 3.75 5.08 11.35
C PRO A 109 4.68 6.30 11.24
N PRO A 110 4.97 7.01 12.35
CA PRO A 110 5.81 8.22 12.35
C PRO A 110 7.20 7.99 11.75
N GLU A 111 7.75 6.80 11.92
CA GLU A 111 9.05 6.41 11.35
C GLU A 111 9.08 6.44 9.81
N ASN A 112 7.91 6.32 9.17
CA ASN A 112 7.75 6.36 7.72
C ASN A 112 7.16 7.68 7.20
N GLU A 113 7.05 8.73 8.02
CA GLU A 113 6.55 10.05 7.60
C GLU A 113 7.35 10.61 6.41
N TRP A 114 8.67 10.50 6.44
CA TRP A 114 9.54 10.90 5.33
C TRP A 114 9.21 10.16 4.03
N LEU A 115 8.85 8.88 4.13
CA LEU A 115 8.49 8.05 2.99
C LEU A 115 7.14 8.44 2.41
N PHE A 116 6.19 8.82 3.26
CA PHE A 116 4.90 9.37 2.86
C PHE A 116 5.07 10.57 1.92
N HIS A 117 5.86 11.55 2.34
CA HIS A 117 6.16 12.73 1.53
C HIS A 117 6.90 12.36 0.24
N LYS A 118 7.87 11.46 0.33
CA LYS A 118 8.65 11.02 -0.82
C LYS A 118 7.80 10.29 -1.87
N ILE A 119 6.83 9.47 -1.46
CA ILE A 119 5.88 8.81 -2.37
C ILE A 119 5.11 9.87 -3.17
N LEU A 120 4.55 10.87 -2.53
CA LEU A 120 3.80 11.94 -3.20
C LEU A 120 4.70 12.76 -4.12
N GLU A 121 5.89 13.17 -3.67
CA GLU A 121 6.86 13.92 -4.47
C GLU A 121 7.28 13.18 -5.74
N LYS A 122 7.41 11.85 -5.66
CA LYS A 122 7.83 11.00 -6.78
C LYS A 122 6.66 10.52 -7.67
N GLY A 123 5.46 11.06 -7.48
CA GLY A 123 4.31 10.73 -8.30
C GLY A 123 3.63 9.41 -7.95
N GLY A 124 3.81 8.93 -6.72
CA GLY A 124 3.05 7.83 -6.15
C GLY A 124 1.66 8.26 -5.69
N CYS A 125 0.93 7.32 -5.08
CA CYS A 125 -0.42 7.51 -4.58
C CYS A 125 -0.56 6.97 -3.15
N ILE A 126 -1.32 7.66 -2.34
CA ILE A 126 -1.66 7.23 -0.97
C ILE A 126 -3.17 7.20 -0.83
N ILE A 127 -3.69 6.11 -0.30
CA ILE A 127 -5.14 5.92 -0.15
C ILE A 127 -5.51 5.40 1.23
N SER A 128 -6.73 5.68 1.63
CA SER A 128 -7.39 5.11 2.80
C SER A 128 -8.88 4.97 2.58
N GLU A 129 -9.50 3.97 3.22
CA GLU A 129 -10.96 3.87 3.33
C GLU A 129 -11.52 4.75 4.46
N TYR A 130 -10.66 5.33 5.28
CA TYR A 130 -11.06 6.11 6.46
C TYR A 130 -11.02 7.61 6.16
N PRO A 131 -11.97 8.40 6.74
CA PRO A 131 -11.90 9.85 6.67
C PRO A 131 -10.54 10.42 7.10
N PRO A 132 -10.11 11.57 6.54
CA PRO A 132 -8.76 12.10 6.73
C PRO A 132 -8.30 12.26 8.18
N GLU A 133 -9.22 12.55 9.10
CA GLU A 133 -8.96 12.79 10.54
C GLU A 133 -8.99 11.50 11.38
N THR A 134 -9.12 10.32 10.75
CA THR A 134 -9.24 9.06 11.49
C THR A 134 -7.91 8.64 12.08
N GLU A 135 -7.85 8.54 13.41
CA GLU A 135 -6.65 8.06 14.12
C GLU A 135 -6.31 6.59 13.84
N PRO A 136 -5.03 6.23 13.89
CA PRO A 136 -4.59 4.85 13.73
C PRO A 136 -5.11 3.94 14.86
N ASP A 137 -5.52 2.74 14.49
CA ASP A 137 -5.98 1.70 15.41
C ASP A 137 -5.47 0.34 14.94
N ASN A 138 -4.96 -0.45 15.88
CA ASN A 138 -4.40 -1.78 15.61
C ASN A 138 -5.41 -2.72 14.94
N LYS A 139 -6.71 -2.54 15.14
CA LYS A 139 -7.77 -3.33 14.51
C LYS A 139 -7.96 -2.99 13.02
N LYS A 140 -7.63 -1.77 12.62
CA LYS A 140 -7.79 -1.29 11.25
C LYS A 140 -6.69 -1.82 10.30
N PHE A 141 -5.49 -2.09 10.81
CA PHE A 141 -4.38 -2.54 9.96
C PHE A 141 -4.62 -3.91 9.29
N PRO A 142 -5.11 -4.95 9.99
CA PRO A 142 -5.48 -6.21 9.33
C PRO A 142 -6.63 -6.04 8.34
N THR A 143 -7.64 -5.24 8.68
CA THR A 143 -8.80 -4.97 7.81
C THR A 143 -8.40 -4.29 6.51
N ARG A 144 -7.47 -3.34 6.56
CA ARG A 144 -6.92 -2.64 5.42
C ARG A 144 -6.25 -3.57 4.41
N ASN A 145 -5.64 -4.69 4.83
CA ASN A 145 -4.90 -5.59 3.95
C ASN A 145 -5.76 -6.16 2.81
N ARG A 146 -7.10 -6.28 2.98
CA ARG A 146 -8.00 -6.67 1.90
C ARG A 146 -7.98 -5.69 0.73
N ILE A 147 -7.72 -4.40 1.01
CA ILE A 147 -7.61 -3.36 -0.02
C ILE A 147 -6.30 -3.51 -0.78
N ILE A 148 -5.19 -3.82 -0.09
CA ILE A 148 -3.90 -4.11 -0.75
C ILE A 148 -4.08 -5.27 -1.72
N SER A 149 -4.62 -6.39 -1.26
CA SER A 149 -4.89 -7.56 -2.09
C SER A 149 -5.89 -7.25 -3.21
N GLY A 150 -6.95 -6.51 -2.91
CA GLY A 150 -7.97 -6.13 -3.90
C GLY A 150 -7.44 -5.23 -5.03
N LEU A 151 -6.43 -4.41 -4.76
CA LEU A 151 -5.77 -3.59 -5.78
C LEU A 151 -4.70 -4.34 -6.57
N SER A 152 -4.32 -5.53 -6.14
CA SER A 152 -3.19 -6.28 -6.69
C SER A 152 -3.63 -7.37 -7.64
N ASP A 153 -2.90 -7.55 -8.75
CA ASP A 153 -3.08 -8.70 -9.65
C ASP A 153 -2.41 -9.96 -9.08
N ALA A 154 -1.38 -9.78 -8.24
CA ALA A 154 -0.69 -10.81 -7.48
C ALA A 154 -0.14 -10.24 -6.17
N ASP A 155 -0.06 -11.07 -5.14
CA ASP A 155 0.53 -10.71 -3.85
C ASP A 155 1.83 -11.48 -3.61
N LEU A 156 2.89 -10.74 -3.27
CA LEU A 156 4.12 -11.28 -2.72
C LEU A 156 4.10 -11.11 -1.21
N ILE A 157 3.97 -12.23 -0.50
CA ILE A 157 4.03 -12.25 0.96
C ILE A 157 5.45 -12.66 1.37
N THR A 158 6.23 -11.70 1.85
CA THR A 158 7.61 -11.97 2.28
C THR A 158 7.62 -12.38 3.74
N PHE A 159 7.56 -13.69 3.99
CA PHE A 159 7.78 -14.27 5.30
C PHE A 159 9.25 -14.65 5.47
N ILE A 160 10.01 -13.84 6.19
CA ILE A 160 11.24 -14.29 6.79
C ILE A 160 11.24 -13.85 8.24
N HIS A 161 10.49 -14.58 9.07
CA HIS A 161 10.69 -14.63 10.50
C HIS A 161 10.45 -16.05 11.00
N ARG A 162 11.42 -16.56 11.75
CA ARG A 162 11.29 -17.77 12.57
C ARG A 162 10.13 -17.58 13.55
N LYS A 163 9.04 -18.38 13.41
CA LYS A 163 7.81 -18.37 14.19
C LYS A 163 6.86 -17.19 13.93
N MET A 164 5.92 -17.40 13.04
CA MET A 164 4.58 -16.85 13.18
C MET A 164 3.59 -18.01 13.33
N SER A 165 3.21 -18.29 14.58
CA SER A 165 1.99 -19.02 14.89
C SER A 165 0.81 -18.13 14.53
N GLY A 166 -0.05 -18.54 13.59
CA GLY A 166 -1.38 -17.99 13.43
C GLY A 166 -1.73 -17.26 12.13
N PHE A 167 -1.24 -17.70 10.97
CA PHE A 167 -1.93 -17.41 9.72
C PHE A 167 -2.62 -18.68 9.22
N SER A 168 -3.92 -18.77 9.47
CA SER A 168 -4.78 -19.76 8.80
C SER A 168 -5.18 -19.17 7.45
N THR A 169 -4.59 -19.67 6.40
CA THR A 169 -5.13 -19.55 5.05
C THR A 169 -6.42 -20.39 4.99
N LYS A 170 -7.56 -19.74 5.12
CA LYS A 170 -8.82 -20.27 4.64
C LYS A 170 -9.26 -19.42 3.46
N TYR A 171 -9.15 -20.04 2.29
CA TYR A 171 -9.82 -19.64 1.07
C TYR A 171 -11.34 -19.84 1.21
#